data_5d322339e4b2011783d786b0afe88cc9
#
_entry.id   5d322339e4b2011783d786b0afe88cc9
#
_cell.length_a   1.000
_cell.length_b   1.000
_cell.length_c   1.000
_cell.angle_alpha   90.00
_cell.angle_beta   90.00
_cell.angle_gamma   90.00
#
_symmetry.space_group_name_H-M   'P 1'
#
loop_
_entity.id
_entity.type
_entity.pdbx_description
1 polymer ?
#
loop_
_entity_poly.entity_id
_entity_poly.type
_entity_poly.pdbx_seq_one_letter_code
_entity_poly.pdbx_strand_id
1 'polypeptide(L)'
;NIWAVENNPKGVVGVEKDGDDAMSGTLLTTTSKGETAKAGKIAKPGTYKMTINMMDYTYSIEQLASEYYLVGKLQGWSDKAEGKTCLMYAESAVVQSYTTQWNSDANLKIWKGSDFGTWDNAFGTEVDGDQSVKGSLAGSNAIKCPEPGSFYTFTADFSTMTYKWTKLENQNPTEFENVS
;
A
#
# COMPACT_ATOMS: atom_id res chain seq x y z
N ASN A 1 -5.90 -20.10 13.71
CA ASN A 1 -6.59 -21.39 13.60
C ASN A 1 -7.52 -21.41 12.41
N ILE A 2 -7.44 -22.46 11.60
CA ILE A 2 -8.40 -22.77 10.55
C ILE A 2 -9.27 -23.90 11.10
N TRP A 3 -10.52 -23.59 11.40
CA TRP A 3 -11.51 -24.54 11.82
C TRP A 3 -12.11 -25.24 10.58
N ALA A 4 -11.67 -26.44 10.31
CA ALA A 4 -12.27 -27.25 9.25
C ALA A 4 -13.36 -28.12 9.87
N VAL A 5 -14.58 -27.62 9.82
CA VAL A 5 -15.84 -28.33 10.15
C VAL A 5 -16.02 -28.70 11.62
N GLU A 6 -17.12 -28.24 12.20
CA GLU A 6 -17.65 -28.74 13.48
C GLU A 6 -17.61 -30.27 13.47
N ASN A 7 -16.98 -30.84 14.50
CA ASN A 7 -16.85 -32.26 14.78
C ASN A 7 -15.69 -33.04 14.10
N ASN A 8 -14.72 -32.39 13.44
CA ASN A 8 -13.52 -33.12 13.05
C ASN A 8 -12.26 -32.50 13.69
N PRO A 9 -11.87 -32.86 14.89
CA PRO A 9 -10.68 -32.35 15.57
C PRO A 9 -9.38 -32.66 14.82
N LYS A 10 -9.39 -33.61 13.88
CA LYS A 10 -8.24 -33.94 13.01
C LYS A 10 -8.03 -32.95 11.86
N GLY A 11 -8.98 -32.06 11.64
CA GLY A 11 -8.90 -31.05 10.59
C GLY A 11 -8.40 -29.67 11.04
N VAL A 12 -8.07 -29.49 12.33
CA VAL A 12 -7.56 -28.22 12.83
C VAL A 12 -6.05 -28.15 12.66
N VAL A 13 -5.59 -27.11 11.96
CA VAL A 13 -4.17 -26.78 11.81
C VAL A 13 -3.90 -25.41 12.44
N GLY A 14 -2.71 -25.23 12.98
CA GLY A 14 -2.30 -23.97 13.58
C GLY A 14 -0.82 -23.96 13.92
N VAL A 15 -0.38 -22.89 14.56
CA VAL A 15 1.02 -22.73 14.99
C VAL A 15 1.28 -23.46 16.32
N GLU A 16 2.54 -23.66 16.65
CA GLU A 16 2.95 -24.34 17.90
C GLU A 16 2.68 -23.46 19.14
N LYS A 17 2.96 -22.16 19.00
CA LYS A 17 2.87 -21.20 20.10
C LYS A 17 1.66 -20.29 19.93
N ASP A 18 0.87 -20.13 20.98
CA ASP A 18 -0.27 -19.20 20.94
C ASP A 18 0.18 -17.76 20.79
N GLY A 19 -0.47 -17.04 19.86
CA GLY A 19 -0.14 -15.66 19.54
C GLY A 19 1.17 -15.49 18.77
N ASP A 20 1.71 -16.56 18.17
CA ASP A 20 2.89 -16.47 17.30
C ASP A 20 2.61 -15.50 16.14
N ASP A 21 3.51 -14.53 15.94
CA ASP A 21 3.43 -13.50 14.90
C ASP A 21 4.44 -13.70 13.77
N ALA A 22 5.07 -14.88 13.69
CA ALA A 22 5.96 -15.22 12.59
C ALA A 22 5.20 -15.21 11.25
N MET A 23 5.85 -14.61 10.24
CA MET A 23 5.29 -14.48 8.89
C MET A 23 5.45 -15.75 8.06
N SER A 24 6.13 -16.76 8.56
CA SER A 24 6.24 -18.09 7.95
C SER A 24 6.65 -19.12 8.98
N GLY A 25 6.31 -20.38 8.73
CA GLY A 25 6.65 -21.45 9.65
C GLY A 25 5.96 -22.76 9.30
N THR A 26 6.04 -23.70 10.25
CA THR A 26 5.35 -24.99 10.19
C THR A 26 4.03 -24.93 10.92
N LEU A 27 3.06 -25.73 10.45
CA LEU A 27 1.77 -25.91 11.07
C LEU A 27 1.73 -27.25 11.81
N LEU A 28 1.15 -27.22 13.00
CA LEU A 28 0.81 -28.42 13.74
C LEU A 28 -0.64 -28.81 13.44
N THR A 29 -0.89 -30.09 13.43
CA THR A 29 -2.26 -30.65 13.42
C THR A 29 -2.66 -31.03 14.84
N THR A 30 -3.93 -30.88 15.16
CA THR A 30 -4.47 -31.44 16.42
C THR A 30 -4.45 -32.95 16.29
N THR A 31 -3.60 -33.59 17.05
CA THR A 31 -3.46 -35.07 17.08
C THR A 31 -4.33 -35.66 18.18
N SER A 32 -4.53 -36.99 18.10
CA SER A 32 -5.22 -37.78 19.15
C SER A 32 -4.48 -37.78 20.48
N LYS A 33 -3.26 -37.23 20.57
CA LYS A 33 -2.44 -37.13 21.81
C LYS A 33 -2.60 -35.78 22.51
N GLY A 34 -3.51 -34.90 22.07
CA GLY A 34 -3.79 -33.64 22.77
C GLY A 34 -2.85 -32.49 22.47
N GLU A 35 -1.93 -32.61 21.51
CA GLU A 35 -1.23 -31.47 20.96
C GLU A 35 -2.23 -30.61 20.19
N THR A 36 -2.53 -29.46 20.75
CA THR A 36 -3.55 -28.57 20.22
C THR A 36 -2.88 -27.52 19.38
N ALA A 37 -3.24 -27.44 18.10
CA ALA A 37 -2.86 -26.35 17.23
C ALA A 37 -3.28 -25.01 17.83
N LYS A 38 -2.36 -24.06 17.93
CA LYS A 38 -2.57 -22.74 18.51
C LYS A 38 -2.92 -21.69 17.46
N ALA A 39 -3.47 -20.57 17.89
CA ALA A 39 -3.73 -19.45 17.01
C ALA A 39 -2.46 -18.62 16.78
N GLY A 40 -2.14 -18.36 15.51
CA GLY A 40 -1.21 -17.30 15.15
C GLY A 40 -1.86 -15.93 15.26
N LYS A 41 -1.07 -14.87 15.18
CA LYS A 41 -1.47 -13.48 15.32
C LYS A 41 -0.87 -12.65 14.19
N ILE A 42 -1.63 -11.75 13.62
CA ILE A 42 -1.12 -10.68 12.78
C ILE A 42 -0.79 -9.48 13.68
N ALA A 43 0.49 -9.12 13.75
CA ALA A 43 0.97 -8.08 14.66
C ALA A 43 0.60 -6.64 14.23
N LYS A 44 0.42 -6.41 12.93
CA LYS A 44 0.11 -5.09 12.38
C LYS A 44 -1.16 -5.13 11.52
N PRO A 45 -2.01 -4.10 11.57
CA PRO A 45 -3.12 -3.98 10.61
C PRO A 45 -2.61 -3.94 9.17
N GLY A 46 -3.39 -4.49 8.24
CA GLY A 46 -3.04 -4.49 6.83
C GLY A 46 -3.81 -5.54 6.04
N THR A 47 -3.53 -5.57 4.74
CA THR A 47 -4.00 -6.63 3.84
C THR A 47 -2.89 -7.65 3.67
N TYR A 48 -3.23 -8.94 3.81
CA TYR A 48 -2.25 -10.01 3.77
C TYR A 48 -2.72 -11.12 2.85
N LYS A 49 -1.76 -11.73 2.16
CA LYS A 49 -1.92 -12.99 1.47
C LYS A 49 -1.33 -14.09 2.35
N MET A 50 -2.15 -15.06 2.73
CA MET A 50 -1.70 -16.25 3.42
C MET A 50 -1.67 -17.42 2.45
N THR A 51 -0.54 -18.10 2.36
CA THR A 51 -0.37 -19.33 1.59
C THR A 51 -0.13 -20.47 2.56
N ILE A 52 -0.90 -21.54 2.43
CA ILE A 52 -0.78 -22.74 3.25
C ILE A 52 -0.45 -23.91 2.33
N ASN A 53 0.65 -24.60 2.61
CA ASN A 53 1.00 -25.86 1.95
C ASN A 53 0.59 -27.04 2.87
N MET A 54 -0.47 -27.72 2.51
CA MET A 54 -1.00 -28.84 3.29
C MET A 54 -0.20 -30.13 3.11
N MET A 55 0.70 -30.20 2.10
CA MET A 55 1.57 -31.37 1.91
C MET A 55 2.74 -31.35 2.90
N ASP A 56 3.32 -30.17 3.13
CA ASP A 56 4.48 -29.98 3.97
C ASP A 56 4.13 -29.38 5.32
N TYR A 57 2.83 -29.09 5.56
CA TYR A 57 2.33 -28.40 6.74
C TYR A 57 3.10 -27.11 7.04
N THR A 58 3.26 -26.27 6.01
CA THR A 58 3.92 -24.98 6.13
C THR A 58 2.98 -23.84 5.78
N TYR A 59 3.30 -22.66 6.26
CA TYR A 59 2.60 -21.42 5.87
C TYR A 59 3.57 -20.30 5.58
N SER A 60 3.13 -19.36 4.76
CA SER A 60 3.74 -18.04 4.58
C SER A 60 2.67 -16.97 4.55
N ILE A 61 2.99 -15.83 5.11
CA ILE A 61 2.13 -14.64 5.17
C ILE A 61 2.90 -13.50 4.54
N GLU A 62 2.34 -12.91 3.51
CA GLU A 62 2.90 -11.77 2.80
C GLU A 62 1.99 -10.56 3.01
N GLN A 63 2.54 -9.46 3.52
CA GLN A 63 1.80 -8.22 3.59
C GLN A 63 1.69 -7.64 2.19
N LEU A 64 0.47 -7.45 1.72
CA LEU A 64 0.22 -6.79 0.44
C LEU A 64 0.27 -5.28 0.63
N ALA A 65 0.80 -4.58 -0.37
CA ALA A 65 0.73 -3.13 -0.41
C ALA A 65 -0.74 -2.68 -0.41
N SER A 66 -1.05 -1.67 0.38
CA SER A 66 -2.34 -0.99 0.28
C SER A 66 -2.37 -0.20 -1.01
N GLU A 67 -3.53 -0.13 -1.66
CA GLU A 67 -3.74 0.81 -2.75
C GLU A 67 -3.82 2.23 -2.21
N TYR A 68 -3.15 3.15 -2.90
CA TYR A 68 -3.23 4.58 -2.65
C TYR A 68 -3.52 5.30 -3.95
N TYR A 69 -4.33 6.34 -3.87
CA TYR A 69 -4.76 7.12 -5.02
C TYR A 69 -4.41 8.59 -4.79
N LEU A 70 -3.87 9.22 -5.82
CA LEU A 70 -3.82 10.68 -5.83
C LEU A 70 -5.22 11.22 -6.10
N VAL A 71 -5.59 12.22 -5.35
CA VAL A 71 -6.80 13.02 -5.55
C VAL A 71 -6.39 14.48 -5.69
N GLY A 72 -6.91 15.12 -6.70
CA GLY A 72 -6.55 16.51 -6.98
C GLY A 72 -6.88 16.93 -8.39
N LYS A 73 -6.18 17.90 -8.90
CA LYS A 73 -6.42 18.44 -10.25
C LYS A 73 -6.29 17.39 -11.35
N LEU A 74 -5.41 16.41 -11.19
CA LEU A 74 -5.19 15.33 -12.18
C LEU A 74 -6.47 14.52 -12.46
N GLN A 75 -7.33 14.35 -11.48
CA GLN A 75 -8.56 13.56 -11.60
C GLN A 75 -9.83 14.40 -11.33
N GLY A 76 -9.71 15.73 -11.30
CA GLY A 76 -10.84 16.65 -11.15
C GLY A 76 -11.43 16.73 -9.74
N TRP A 77 -10.68 16.40 -8.70
CA TRP A 77 -11.12 16.42 -7.29
C TRP A 77 -12.36 15.54 -7.01
N SER A 78 -12.55 14.49 -7.79
CA SER A 78 -13.70 13.58 -7.59
C SER A 78 -13.52 12.71 -6.35
N ASP A 79 -14.49 12.73 -5.47
CA ASP A 79 -14.59 11.86 -4.28
C ASP A 79 -15.43 10.60 -4.54
N LYS A 80 -15.89 10.41 -5.77
CA LYS A 80 -16.68 9.26 -6.19
C LYS A 80 -15.80 8.11 -6.67
N ALA A 81 -16.37 6.92 -6.75
CA ALA A 81 -15.66 5.72 -7.17
C ALA A 81 -15.00 5.87 -8.56
N GLU A 82 -15.63 6.59 -9.48
CA GLU A 82 -15.07 6.90 -10.81
C GLU A 82 -13.84 7.82 -10.76
N GLY A 83 -13.60 8.50 -9.64
CA GLY A 83 -12.39 9.30 -9.40
C GLY A 83 -11.13 8.48 -9.08
N LYS A 84 -11.24 7.17 -8.90
CA LYS A 84 -10.10 6.26 -8.66
C LYS A 84 -9.27 6.02 -9.94
N THR A 85 -8.80 7.08 -10.58
CA THR A 85 -8.05 7.00 -11.85
C THR A 85 -6.55 7.14 -11.69
N CYS A 86 -6.08 7.77 -10.59
CA CYS A 86 -4.67 8.01 -10.35
C CYS A 86 -4.14 7.05 -9.26
N LEU A 87 -4.19 5.73 -9.54
CA LEU A 87 -3.60 4.71 -8.67
C LEU A 87 -2.08 4.89 -8.60
N MET A 88 -1.54 4.98 -7.40
CA MET A 88 -0.09 5.04 -7.19
C MET A 88 0.55 3.67 -7.37
N TYR A 89 1.77 3.66 -7.88
CA TYR A 89 2.58 2.44 -7.99
C TYR A 89 3.18 2.11 -6.62
N ALA A 90 2.97 0.86 -6.18
CA ALA A 90 3.54 0.37 -4.92
C ALA A 90 4.99 -0.07 -5.13
N GLU A 91 5.95 0.74 -4.73
CA GLU A 91 7.38 0.39 -4.69
C GLU A 91 7.65 -0.61 -3.55
N SER A 92 6.89 -0.51 -2.48
CA SER A 92 6.88 -1.44 -1.35
C SER A 92 5.53 -1.41 -0.64
N ALA A 93 5.39 -2.16 0.44
CA ALA A 93 4.18 -2.13 1.26
C ALA A 93 3.85 -0.74 1.84
N VAL A 94 4.84 0.14 1.96
CA VAL A 94 4.71 1.46 2.61
C VAL A 94 5.16 2.63 1.75
N VAL A 95 5.86 2.38 0.63
CA VAL A 95 6.32 3.43 -0.30
C VAL A 95 5.51 3.35 -1.58
N GLN A 96 4.92 4.47 -1.96
CA GLN A 96 4.08 4.61 -3.14
C GLN A 96 4.60 5.74 -4.02
N SER A 97 4.53 5.59 -5.32
CA SER A 97 4.95 6.63 -6.26
C SER A 97 3.97 6.85 -7.40
N TYR A 98 4.03 8.03 -7.99
CA TYR A 98 3.26 8.39 -9.18
C TYR A 98 4.07 9.31 -10.07
N THR A 99 4.23 8.93 -11.32
CA THR A 99 5.03 9.68 -12.30
C THR A 99 4.14 10.23 -13.40
N THR A 100 4.19 11.52 -13.63
CA THR A 100 3.47 12.17 -14.74
C THR A 100 4.08 13.52 -15.06
N GLN A 101 3.62 14.13 -16.16
CA GLN A 101 3.77 15.57 -16.36
C GLN A 101 2.70 16.30 -15.52
N TRP A 102 3.15 17.19 -14.66
CA TRP A 102 2.28 17.89 -13.71
C TRP A 102 1.85 19.23 -14.29
N ASN A 103 0.54 19.44 -14.44
CA ASN A 103 -0.03 20.68 -14.96
C ASN A 103 0.10 21.84 -13.94
N SER A 104 -0.14 23.07 -14.42
CA SER A 104 0.07 24.32 -13.68
C SER A 104 -0.66 24.42 -12.34
N ASP A 105 -1.76 23.70 -12.16
CA ASP A 105 -2.59 23.73 -10.95
C ASP A 105 -2.55 22.40 -10.19
N ALA A 106 -1.48 21.62 -10.35
CA ALA A 106 -1.40 20.27 -9.83
C ALA A 106 -1.27 20.23 -8.30
N ASN A 107 -2.35 20.61 -7.63
CA ASN A 107 -2.57 20.34 -6.22
C ASN A 107 -3.06 18.90 -6.08
N LEU A 108 -2.58 18.20 -5.07
CA LEU A 108 -2.94 16.83 -4.77
C LEU A 108 -3.06 16.57 -3.27
N LYS A 109 -3.83 15.56 -2.94
CA LYS A 109 -3.83 14.85 -1.67
C LYS A 109 -3.75 13.35 -1.98
N ILE A 110 -3.63 12.53 -0.97
CA ILE A 110 -3.55 11.08 -1.14
C ILE A 110 -4.66 10.44 -0.31
N TRP A 111 -5.37 9.49 -0.90
CA TRP A 111 -6.25 8.59 -0.18
C TRP A 111 -5.75 7.16 -0.21
N LYS A 112 -5.84 6.51 0.93
CA LYS A 112 -5.83 5.05 0.96
C LYS A 112 -7.11 4.53 0.30
N GLY A 113 -7.04 3.47 -0.49
CA GLY A 113 -8.17 2.97 -1.27
C GLY A 113 -9.40 2.60 -0.44
N SER A 114 -9.19 2.14 0.81
CA SER A 114 -10.27 1.88 1.79
C SER A 114 -11.01 3.14 2.24
N ASP A 115 -10.34 4.30 2.21
CA ASP A 115 -10.84 5.58 2.73
C ASP A 115 -11.20 6.56 1.62
N PHE A 116 -11.17 6.09 0.36
CA PHE A 116 -11.43 6.94 -0.80
C PHE A 116 -12.81 7.57 -0.72
N GLY A 117 -12.86 8.89 -0.84
CA GLY A 117 -14.06 9.71 -0.69
C GLY A 117 -14.28 10.27 0.72
N THR A 118 -13.45 9.90 1.70
CA THR A 118 -13.51 10.44 3.07
C THR A 118 -12.43 11.50 3.25
N TRP A 119 -12.80 12.77 3.08
CA TRP A 119 -11.85 13.90 3.08
C TRP A 119 -11.03 14.02 4.36
N ASP A 120 -11.61 13.70 5.51
CA ASP A 120 -10.92 13.74 6.82
C ASP A 120 -9.77 12.73 6.92
N ASN A 121 -9.77 11.71 6.06
CA ASN A 121 -8.74 10.67 6.01
C ASN A 121 -7.73 10.89 4.87
N ALA A 122 -7.77 12.03 4.19
CA ALA A 122 -6.81 12.36 3.14
C ALA A 122 -5.46 12.75 3.75
N PHE A 123 -4.39 12.19 3.23
CA PHE A 123 -3.02 12.60 3.56
C PHE A 123 -2.62 13.84 2.75
N GLY A 124 -1.94 14.75 3.39
CA GLY A 124 -1.42 15.96 2.78
C GLY A 124 -0.45 16.68 3.72
N THR A 125 -0.20 17.93 3.44
CA THR A 125 0.70 18.79 4.24
C THR A 125 -0.06 19.59 5.30
N GLU A 126 0.68 20.19 6.21
CA GLU A 126 0.11 21.13 7.19
C GLU A 126 -0.24 22.48 6.57
N VAL A 127 0.49 22.88 5.54
CA VAL A 127 0.31 24.15 4.81
C VAL A 127 -0.33 23.88 3.45
N ASP A 128 -1.43 24.55 3.15
CA ASP A 128 -2.12 24.40 1.88
C ASP A 128 -1.27 24.91 0.70
N GLY A 129 -1.18 24.09 -0.35
CA GLY A 129 -0.40 24.42 -1.54
C GLY A 129 1.12 24.43 -1.33
N ASP A 130 1.62 23.69 -0.35
CA ASP A 130 3.06 23.53 -0.14
C ASP A 130 3.77 23.02 -1.39
N GLN A 131 4.75 23.78 -1.88
CA GLN A 131 5.56 23.50 -3.09
C GLN A 131 6.96 22.97 -2.75
N SER A 132 7.21 22.59 -1.51
CA SER A 132 8.50 22.01 -1.11
C SER A 132 8.78 20.71 -1.87
N VAL A 133 10.04 20.50 -2.27
CA VAL A 133 10.46 19.27 -2.97
C VAL A 133 10.41 18.02 -2.09
N LYS A 134 10.27 18.21 -0.79
CA LYS A 134 10.05 17.14 0.22
C LYS A 134 9.39 17.73 1.45
N GLY A 135 8.62 16.92 2.17
CA GLY A 135 7.93 17.39 3.36
C GLY A 135 7.22 16.28 4.12
N SER A 136 6.42 16.70 5.10
CA SER A 136 5.60 15.82 5.93
C SER A 136 4.22 15.58 5.32
N LEU A 137 3.69 14.38 5.50
CA LEU A 137 2.31 13.98 5.18
C LEU A 137 1.41 13.96 6.43
N ALA A 138 1.83 14.62 7.52
CA ALA A 138 1.09 14.62 8.78
C ALA A 138 -0.16 15.53 8.77
N GLY A 139 -0.31 16.35 7.74
CA GLY A 139 -1.48 17.21 7.54
C GLY A 139 -2.51 16.63 6.58
N SER A 140 -3.51 17.44 6.25
CA SER A 140 -4.59 17.11 5.31
C SER A 140 -4.79 18.16 4.23
N ASN A 141 -3.89 19.15 4.13
CA ASN A 141 -3.95 20.18 3.09
C ASN A 141 -3.28 19.73 1.79
N ALA A 142 -3.56 20.44 0.70
CA ALA A 142 -3.05 20.06 -0.60
C ALA A 142 -1.55 20.29 -0.73
N ILE A 143 -0.87 19.35 -1.38
CA ILE A 143 0.51 19.44 -1.83
C ILE A 143 0.51 19.99 -3.25
N LYS A 144 1.43 20.86 -3.60
CA LYS A 144 1.56 21.39 -4.95
C LYS A 144 2.88 20.98 -5.59
N CYS A 145 2.85 20.70 -6.89
CA CYS A 145 4.07 20.40 -7.65
C CYS A 145 5.05 21.58 -7.59
N PRO A 146 6.35 21.35 -7.30
CA PRO A 146 7.35 22.42 -7.19
C PRO A 146 7.51 23.25 -8.46
N GLU A 147 7.47 22.60 -9.62
CA GLU A 147 7.62 23.25 -10.94
C GLU A 147 6.57 22.67 -11.90
N PRO A 148 5.38 23.29 -11.95
CA PRO A 148 4.33 22.85 -12.87
C PRO A 148 4.76 22.87 -14.34
N GLY A 149 4.27 21.91 -15.10
CA GLY A 149 4.65 21.71 -16.51
C GLY A 149 5.81 20.73 -16.71
N SER A 150 6.55 20.41 -15.68
CA SER A 150 7.65 19.44 -15.69
C SER A 150 7.19 18.03 -15.34
N PHE A 151 7.99 17.04 -15.71
CA PHE A 151 7.81 15.65 -15.29
C PHE A 151 8.45 15.43 -13.92
N TYR A 152 7.68 14.89 -13.00
CA TYR A 152 8.14 14.49 -11.69
C TYR A 152 7.60 13.12 -11.32
N THR A 153 8.40 12.39 -10.54
CA THR A 153 7.91 11.31 -9.70
C THR A 153 7.60 11.88 -8.31
N PHE A 154 6.34 11.81 -7.92
CA PHE A 154 5.91 12.03 -6.56
C PHE A 154 6.02 10.72 -5.79
N THR A 155 6.72 10.70 -4.67
CA THR A 155 6.87 9.52 -3.81
C THR A 155 6.36 9.84 -2.42
N ALA A 156 5.51 8.98 -1.88
CA ALA A 156 5.02 9.03 -0.50
C ALA A 156 5.55 7.82 0.28
N ASP A 157 6.12 8.05 1.44
CA ASP A 157 6.55 7.03 2.39
C ASP A 157 5.65 7.08 3.63
N PHE A 158 4.77 6.11 3.75
CA PHE A 158 3.81 6.02 4.86
C PHE A 158 4.41 5.41 6.14
N SER A 159 5.64 4.91 6.10
CA SER A 159 6.35 4.49 7.31
C SER A 159 6.92 5.65 8.09
N THR A 160 7.34 6.69 7.37
CA THR A 160 7.90 7.93 7.93
C THR A 160 6.94 9.12 7.85
N MET A 161 5.79 8.94 7.17
CA MET A 161 4.83 10.01 6.89
C MET A 161 5.48 11.19 6.18
N THR A 162 6.22 10.92 5.11
CA THR A 162 6.92 11.93 4.32
C THR A 162 6.67 11.78 2.83
N TYR A 163 6.88 12.86 2.09
CA TYR A 163 6.86 12.84 0.63
C TYR A 163 8.12 13.47 0.04
N LYS A 164 8.39 13.16 -1.22
CA LYS A 164 9.40 13.83 -2.04
C LYS A 164 8.95 13.93 -3.50
N TRP A 165 9.45 14.96 -4.16
CA TRP A 165 9.37 15.14 -5.60
C TRP A 165 10.74 14.91 -6.22
N THR A 166 10.82 14.08 -7.25
CA THR A 166 12.04 13.85 -8.03
C THR A 166 11.77 14.30 -9.46
N LYS A 167 12.42 15.38 -9.89
CA LYS A 167 12.32 15.87 -11.26
C LYS A 167 12.98 14.85 -12.21
N LEU A 168 12.30 14.56 -13.31
CA LEU A 168 12.85 13.74 -14.37
C LEU A 168 13.47 14.66 -15.41
N GLU A 169 14.77 14.52 -15.61
CA GLU A 169 15.50 15.23 -16.66
C GLU A 169 15.34 14.48 -17.99
N ASN A 170 15.24 15.24 -19.10
CA ASN A 170 15.22 14.73 -20.47
C ASN A 170 14.11 13.72 -20.82
N GLN A 171 12.87 14.10 -20.58
CA GLN A 171 11.71 13.39 -21.13
C GLN A 171 11.30 13.91 -22.51
N ASN A 172 12.23 14.38 -23.32
CA ASN A 172 12.00 14.42 -24.75
C ASN A 172 11.94 12.97 -25.23
N PRO A 173 10.91 12.53 -25.96
CA PRO A 173 10.96 11.26 -26.65
C PRO A 173 12.20 11.32 -27.54
N THR A 174 13.25 10.62 -27.17
CA THR A 174 14.39 10.38 -28.04
C THR A 174 13.81 9.74 -29.28
N GLU A 175 14.08 10.34 -30.43
CA GLU A 175 13.79 9.74 -31.72
C GLU A 175 14.23 8.29 -31.64
N PHE A 176 13.31 7.36 -31.91
CA PHE A 176 13.67 5.97 -32.09
C PHE A 176 14.63 5.96 -33.28
N GLU A 177 15.92 5.78 -33.03
CA GLU A 177 16.86 5.46 -34.10
C GLU A 177 16.34 4.19 -34.76
N ASN A 178 15.88 4.32 -35.98
CA ASN A 178 15.56 3.18 -36.82
C ASN A 178 16.84 2.36 -36.98
N VAL A 179 16.92 1.28 -36.24
CA VAL A 179 17.93 0.24 -36.45
C VAL A 179 17.50 -0.49 -37.69
N SER A 180 18.07 -0.11 -38.82
CA SER A 180 17.99 -0.80 -40.14
C SER A 180 18.83 -2.07 -40.13
#